data_b285fe888243b6efb36f0fb4df201dfb
#
_entry.id   b285fe888243b6efb36f0fb4df201dfb
#
_cell.length_a   1.000
_cell.length_b   1.000
_cell.length_c   1.000
_cell.angle_alpha   90.00
_cell.angle_beta   90.00
_cell.angle_gamma   90.00
#
_symmetry.space_group_name_H-M   'P 1'
#
loop_
_entity.id
_entity.type
_entity.pdbx_description
1 polymer ?
#
loop_
_entity_poly.entity_id
_entity_poly.type
_entity_poly.pdbx_seq_one_letter_code
_entity_poly.pdbx_strand_id
1 'polypeptide(L)'
;ENLSVELDRFIDNTIDYAKKEKGFILGEVEIPHVKTNYANKHVLIVVRGQDYKQDLSTIISYIEEMKPILVGVDGGADALLEFGYTPDVIVGDMDSVSDEALKKAKEIIVHAYTDGRAPGLKRVNDLGLDAIVFPAPGTSEDIAMLIAYEYKAELIVALGTHSNMIDFLEKGRKGMASTE
;
A
#
# COMPACT_ATOMS: atom_id res chain seq x y z
N GLU A 1 17.30 -8.37 -7.03
CA GLU A 1 18.29 -7.70 -6.23
C GLU A 1 18.47 -6.25 -6.59
N ASN A 2 18.84 -5.98 -7.84
CA ASN A 2 18.97 -4.61 -8.31
C ASN A 2 17.63 -3.90 -8.28
N LEU A 3 16.57 -4.61 -8.58
CA LEU A 3 15.23 -4.05 -8.51
C LEU A 3 14.90 -3.63 -7.09
N SER A 4 15.29 -4.43 -6.12
CA SER A 4 15.04 -4.13 -4.72
C SER A 4 15.76 -2.84 -4.31
N VAL A 5 17.02 -2.69 -4.74
CA VAL A 5 17.79 -1.50 -4.44
C VAL A 5 17.19 -0.27 -5.12
N GLU A 6 16.76 -0.43 -6.37
CA GLU A 6 16.13 0.67 -7.09
C GLU A 6 14.84 1.10 -6.42
N LEU A 7 14.04 0.15 -5.99
CA LEU A 7 12.79 0.46 -5.34
C LEU A 7 13.02 1.13 -3.99
N ASP A 8 13.98 0.63 -3.22
CA ASP A 8 14.33 1.24 -1.94
C ASP A 8 14.74 2.69 -2.12
N ARG A 9 15.54 2.94 -3.14
CA ARG A 9 15.99 4.30 -3.43
C ARG A 9 14.81 5.20 -3.82
N PHE A 10 13.89 4.65 -4.60
CA PHE A 10 12.70 5.40 -4.99
C PHE A 10 11.85 5.74 -3.78
N ILE A 11 11.67 4.78 -2.89
CA ILE A 11 10.87 4.99 -1.68
C ILE A 11 11.52 6.08 -0.83
N ASP A 12 12.82 6.00 -0.62
CA ASP A 12 13.54 7.01 0.14
C ASP A 12 13.39 8.39 -0.47
N ASN A 13 13.59 8.48 -1.78
CA ASN A 13 13.49 9.75 -2.49
C ASN A 13 12.07 10.30 -2.40
N THR A 14 11.08 9.42 -2.52
CA THR A 14 9.70 9.86 -2.45
C THR A 14 9.37 10.43 -1.08
N ILE A 15 9.83 9.78 -0.02
CA ILE A 15 9.59 10.26 1.33
C ILE A 15 10.31 11.58 1.56
N ASP A 16 11.56 11.69 1.12
CA ASP A 16 12.30 12.93 1.24
C ASP A 16 11.63 14.06 0.49
N TYR A 17 11.17 13.77 -0.72
CA TYR A 17 10.48 14.77 -1.51
C TYR A 17 9.22 15.25 -0.80
N ALA A 18 8.46 14.32 -0.26
CA ALA A 18 7.23 14.66 0.46
C ALA A 18 7.54 15.53 1.66
N LYS A 19 8.61 15.22 2.37
CA LYS A 19 9.00 16.02 3.51
C LYS A 19 9.35 17.43 3.10
N LYS A 20 10.08 17.60 1.99
CA LYS A 20 10.45 18.91 1.51
C LYS A 20 9.26 19.71 1.04
N GLU A 21 8.40 19.06 0.28
CA GLU A 21 7.27 19.75 -0.32
C GLU A 21 6.19 20.10 0.70
N LYS A 22 5.99 19.24 1.69
CA LYS A 22 4.90 19.41 2.65
C LYS A 22 5.39 19.83 4.02
N GLY A 23 6.60 20.32 4.11
CA GLY A 23 7.12 20.85 5.36
C GLY A 23 7.30 19.80 6.42
N PHE A 24 7.62 18.60 6.00
CA PHE A 24 7.87 17.50 6.92
C PHE A 24 6.69 17.02 7.69
N ILE A 25 5.48 17.29 7.20
CA ILE A 25 4.32 16.81 7.91
C ILE A 25 4.40 15.30 8.08
N LEU A 26 4.83 14.60 7.02
CA LEU A 26 5.00 13.15 7.11
C LEU A 26 6.10 12.76 8.08
N GLY A 27 7.14 13.59 8.19
CA GLY A 27 8.23 13.30 9.11
C GLY A 27 7.82 13.41 10.56
N GLU A 28 6.75 14.15 10.84
CA GLU A 28 6.26 14.31 12.18
C GLU A 28 5.10 13.37 12.51
N VAL A 29 4.70 12.55 11.54
CA VAL A 29 3.60 11.63 11.74
C VAL A 29 4.06 10.45 12.59
N GLU A 30 3.28 10.13 13.58
CA GLU A 30 3.57 8.99 14.43
C GLU A 30 3.01 7.73 13.77
N ILE A 31 3.89 6.78 13.43
CA ILE A 31 3.47 5.56 12.78
C ILE A 31 2.81 4.65 13.81
N PRO A 32 1.59 4.21 13.61
CA PRO A 32 0.92 3.37 14.60
C PRO A 32 1.56 1.99 14.67
N HIS A 33 1.33 1.33 15.78
CA HIS A 33 1.79 -0.03 15.96
C HIS A 33 0.86 -0.96 15.20
N VAL A 34 1.40 -1.69 14.23
CA VAL A 34 0.60 -2.57 13.38
C VAL A 34 0.84 -4.02 13.73
N LYS A 35 -0.12 -4.87 13.37
CA LYS A 35 -0.04 -6.30 13.69
C LYS A 35 0.70 -7.09 12.63
N THR A 36 0.62 -6.66 11.38
CA THR A 36 1.23 -7.37 10.27
C THR A 36 2.75 -7.24 10.35
N ASN A 37 3.44 -8.34 10.14
CA ASN A 37 4.90 -8.35 10.15
C ASN A 37 5.43 -8.17 8.74
N TYR A 38 5.98 -7.01 8.46
CA TYR A 38 6.51 -6.67 7.14
C TYR A 38 8.00 -6.96 6.99
N ALA A 39 8.70 -7.19 8.10
CA ALA A 39 10.15 -7.23 8.08
C ALA A 39 10.67 -8.32 7.15
N ASN A 40 11.54 -7.93 6.24
CA ASN A 40 12.20 -8.82 5.29
C ASN A 40 11.25 -9.56 4.36
N LYS A 41 10.07 -8.97 4.12
CA LYS A 41 9.07 -9.59 3.26
C LYS A 41 8.74 -8.69 2.09
N HIS A 42 8.24 -9.30 1.03
CA HIS A 42 7.71 -8.55 -0.10
C HIS A 42 6.32 -8.05 0.25
N VAL A 43 6.00 -6.86 -0.21
CA VAL A 43 4.69 -6.25 0.03
C VAL A 43 4.14 -5.78 -1.31
N LEU A 44 2.92 -6.20 -1.61
CA LEU A 44 2.23 -5.75 -2.82
C LEU A 44 1.08 -4.85 -2.40
N ILE A 45 1.13 -3.61 -2.84
CA ILE A 45 0.10 -2.62 -2.56
C ILE A 45 -0.75 -2.45 -3.82
N VAL A 46 -2.04 -2.70 -3.70
CA VAL A 46 -2.95 -2.62 -4.84
C VAL A 46 -3.92 -1.47 -4.64
N VAL A 47 -3.89 -0.55 -5.59
CA VAL A 47 -4.84 0.55 -5.67
C VAL A 47 -5.68 0.28 -6.91
N ARG A 48 -7.00 0.47 -6.81
CA ARG A 48 -7.89 0.16 -7.93
C ARG A 48 -7.84 1.29 -8.95
N GLY A 49 -6.85 1.20 -9.83
CA GLY A 49 -6.71 2.16 -10.91
C GLY A 49 -7.50 1.74 -12.13
N GLN A 50 -7.33 2.51 -13.20
CA GLN A 50 -8.10 2.32 -14.42
C GLN A 50 -7.87 0.94 -15.04
N ASP A 51 -6.63 0.49 -15.06
CA ASP A 51 -6.27 -0.78 -15.68
C ASP A 51 -5.91 -1.85 -14.66
N TYR A 52 -6.58 -1.83 -13.51
CA TYR A 52 -6.19 -2.70 -12.41
C TYR A 52 -6.28 -4.19 -12.77
N LYS A 53 -7.23 -4.56 -13.62
CA LYS A 53 -7.37 -5.97 -13.99
C LYS A 53 -6.19 -6.45 -14.80
N GLN A 54 -5.75 -5.63 -15.74
CA GLN A 54 -4.59 -5.97 -16.55
C GLN A 54 -3.33 -5.98 -15.71
N ASP A 55 -3.19 -5.01 -14.83
CA ASP A 55 -2.02 -4.92 -13.98
C ASP A 55 -1.91 -6.15 -13.08
N LEU A 56 -3.02 -6.54 -12.45
CA LEU A 56 -3.01 -7.73 -11.60
C LEU A 56 -2.73 -8.98 -12.40
N SER A 57 -3.33 -9.10 -13.59
CA SER A 57 -3.08 -10.26 -14.43
C SER A 57 -1.60 -10.42 -14.74
N THR A 58 -0.93 -9.31 -14.93
CA THR A 58 0.47 -9.31 -15.32
C THR A 58 1.36 -9.88 -14.22
N ILE A 59 0.99 -9.69 -12.95
CA ILE A 59 1.88 -10.11 -11.87
C ILE A 59 1.36 -11.27 -11.05
N ILE A 60 0.40 -12.02 -11.61
CA ILE A 60 -0.10 -13.19 -10.88
C ILE A 60 1.01 -14.17 -10.57
N SER A 61 1.93 -14.38 -11.51
CA SER A 61 3.06 -15.29 -11.27
C SER A 61 3.87 -14.83 -10.07
N TYR A 62 4.09 -13.53 -9.96
CA TYR A 62 4.83 -12.98 -8.82
C TYR A 62 4.10 -13.27 -7.52
N ILE A 63 2.78 -13.05 -7.50
CA ILE A 63 1.99 -13.28 -6.29
C ILE A 63 2.08 -14.76 -5.89
N GLU A 64 1.92 -15.65 -6.86
CA GLU A 64 1.93 -17.08 -6.58
C GLU A 64 3.27 -17.56 -6.11
N GLU A 65 4.32 -17.02 -6.66
CA GLU A 65 5.67 -17.48 -6.37
C GLU A 65 6.21 -16.87 -5.08
N MET A 66 6.06 -15.57 -4.91
CA MET A 66 6.66 -14.87 -3.79
C MET A 66 5.73 -14.74 -2.58
N LYS A 67 4.44 -14.90 -2.79
CA LYS A 67 3.43 -14.81 -1.74
C LYS A 67 3.63 -13.56 -0.88
N PRO A 68 3.59 -12.37 -1.51
CA PRO A 68 3.82 -11.14 -0.77
C PRO A 68 2.67 -10.84 0.18
N ILE A 69 2.93 -9.95 1.13
CA ILE A 69 1.86 -9.40 1.94
C ILE A 69 0.99 -8.57 1.00
N LEU A 70 -0.31 -8.81 1.02
CA LEU A 70 -1.25 -8.16 0.12
C LEU A 70 -1.94 -7.02 0.85
N VAL A 71 -1.67 -5.79 0.41
CA VAL A 71 -2.25 -4.60 0.98
C VAL A 71 -3.19 -4.00 -0.05
N GLY A 72 -4.47 -3.91 0.30
CA GLY A 72 -5.45 -3.25 -0.56
C GLY A 72 -5.71 -1.85 -0.07
N VAL A 73 -5.62 -0.88 -0.97
CA VAL A 73 -5.94 0.51 -0.65
C VAL A 73 -7.37 0.75 -1.11
N ASP A 74 -8.28 0.90 -0.18
CA ASP A 74 -9.71 1.09 -0.45
C ASP A 74 -10.21 0.04 -1.46
N GLY A 75 -10.68 0.45 -2.63
CA GLY A 75 -11.19 -0.48 -3.63
C GLY A 75 -10.16 -1.48 -4.14
N GLY A 76 -8.88 -1.26 -3.84
CA GLY A 76 -7.85 -2.22 -4.21
C GLY A 76 -8.03 -3.55 -3.53
N ALA A 77 -8.63 -3.55 -2.33
CA ALA A 77 -8.93 -4.79 -1.64
C ALA A 77 -9.95 -5.63 -2.43
N ASP A 78 -10.94 -4.96 -3.00
CA ASP A 78 -11.94 -5.63 -3.83
C ASP A 78 -11.32 -6.17 -5.10
N ALA A 79 -10.36 -5.44 -5.67
CA ALA A 79 -9.64 -5.92 -6.85
C ALA A 79 -8.92 -7.22 -6.54
N LEU A 80 -8.31 -7.31 -5.37
CA LEU A 80 -7.66 -8.54 -4.96
C LEU A 80 -8.66 -9.68 -4.83
N LEU A 81 -9.82 -9.41 -4.24
CA LEU A 81 -10.86 -10.44 -4.12
C LEU A 81 -11.33 -10.93 -5.48
N GLU A 82 -11.44 -10.04 -6.46
CA GLU A 82 -11.87 -10.44 -7.80
C GLU A 82 -10.91 -11.47 -8.40
N PHE A 83 -9.65 -11.40 -8.02
CA PHE A 83 -8.65 -12.33 -8.55
C PHE A 83 -8.44 -13.54 -7.64
N GLY A 84 -9.29 -13.70 -6.63
CA GLY A 84 -9.22 -14.86 -5.75
C GLY A 84 -8.24 -14.73 -4.61
N TYR A 85 -7.77 -13.52 -4.33
CA TYR A 85 -6.81 -13.30 -3.24
C TYR A 85 -7.47 -12.56 -2.10
N THR A 86 -7.07 -12.89 -0.88
CA THR A 86 -7.56 -12.22 0.31
C THR A 86 -6.55 -11.19 0.75
N PRO A 87 -6.96 -9.93 0.92
CA PRO A 87 -6.00 -8.93 1.40
C PRO A 87 -5.58 -9.23 2.84
N ASP A 88 -4.30 -9.06 3.11
CA ASP A 88 -3.82 -9.15 4.49
C ASP A 88 -4.15 -7.87 5.23
N VAL A 89 -4.02 -6.74 4.56
CA VAL A 89 -4.23 -5.42 5.17
C VAL A 89 -5.06 -4.58 4.23
N ILE A 90 -5.99 -3.81 4.80
CA ILE A 90 -6.73 -2.81 4.05
C ILE A 90 -6.39 -1.45 4.65
N VAL A 91 -5.99 -0.51 3.81
CA VAL A 91 -5.68 0.84 4.22
C VAL A 91 -6.59 1.79 3.45
N GLY A 92 -7.18 2.76 4.13
CA GLY A 92 -7.96 3.76 3.43
C GLY A 92 -8.96 4.46 4.32
N ASP A 93 -9.78 5.32 3.69
CA ASP A 93 -10.83 6.03 4.41
C ASP A 93 -12.11 5.21 4.52
N MET A 94 -12.15 4.05 3.92
CA MET A 94 -13.27 3.08 4.00
C MET A 94 -14.49 3.49 3.18
N ASP A 95 -14.36 4.44 2.28
CA ASP A 95 -15.51 4.89 1.49
C ASP A 95 -15.84 3.95 0.33
N SER A 96 -14.82 3.37 -0.29
CA SER A 96 -15.03 2.62 -1.53
C SER A 96 -14.71 1.13 -1.42
N VAL A 97 -14.42 0.64 -0.24
CA VAL A 97 -14.14 -0.79 -0.03
C VAL A 97 -15.43 -1.48 0.37
N SER A 98 -15.60 -2.73 -0.06
CA SER A 98 -16.81 -3.49 0.25
C SER A 98 -16.78 -4.07 1.66
N ASP A 99 -17.96 -4.39 2.17
CA ASP A 99 -18.07 -5.06 3.47
C ASP A 99 -17.37 -6.40 3.44
N GLU A 100 -17.49 -7.11 2.31
CA GLU A 100 -16.88 -8.43 2.18
C GLU A 100 -15.37 -8.35 2.35
N ALA A 101 -14.76 -7.37 1.70
CA ALA A 101 -13.32 -7.21 1.81
C ALA A 101 -12.91 -6.88 3.24
N LEU A 102 -13.65 -5.99 3.88
CA LEU A 102 -13.35 -5.63 5.26
C LEU A 102 -13.41 -6.83 6.19
N LYS A 103 -14.41 -7.70 5.98
CA LYS A 103 -14.57 -8.85 6.86
C LYS A 103 -13.50 -9.91 6.63
N LYS A 104 -12.89 -9.94 5.46
CA LYS A 104 -11.89 -10.96 5.13
C LYS A 104 -10.48 -10.53 5.46
N ALA A 105 -10.21 -9.23 5.53
CA ALA A 105 -8.86 -8.75 5.80
C ALA A 105 -8.42 -9.12 7.20
N LYS A 106 -7.13 -9.34 7.36
CA LYS A 106 -6.57 -9.67 8.67
C LYS A 106 -6.37 -8.42 9.50
N GLU A 107 -6.13 -7.29 8.87
CA GLU A 107 -5.89 -6.04 9.57
C GLU A 107 -6.48 -4.89 8.78
N ILE A 108 -7.09 -3.93 9.47
CA ILE A 108 -7.68 -2.75 8.84
C ILE A 108 -7.03 -1.52 9.43
N ILE A 109 -6.59 -0.62 8.57
CA ILE A 109 -5.99 0.65 8.99
C ILE A 109 -6.82 1.77 8.37
N VAL A 110 -7.46 2.55 9.24
CA VAL A 110 -8.30 3.66 8.80
C VAL A 110 -7.42 4.91 8.68
N HIS A 111 -7.36 5.45 7.49
CA HIS A 111 -6.63 6.68 7.24
C HIS A 111 -7.49 7.85 7.75
N ALA A 112 -7.02 8.52 8.78
CA ALA A 112 -7.75 9.59 9.43
C ALA A 112 -7.18 10.95 9.04
N TYR A 113 -7.96 11.98 9.25
CA TYR A 113 -7.47 13.35 9.10
C TYR A 113 -6.41 13.63 10.15
N THR A 114 -5.59 14.64 9.88
CA THR A 114 -4.49 14.95 10.79
C THR A 114 -4.96 15.36 12.17
N ASP A 115 -6.19 15.86 12.27
CA ASP A 115 -6.77 16.21 13.58
C ASP A 115 -7.35 15.00 14.31
N GLY A 116 -7.22 13.81 13.72
CA GLY A 116 -7.67 12.58 14.36
C GLY A 116 -9.05 12.12 13.96
N ARG A 117 -9.81 12.94 13.24
CA ARG A 117 -11.14 12.52 12.82
C ARG A 117 -11.04 11.35 11.85
N ALA A 118 -11.80 10.32 12.11
CA ALA A 118 -11.76 9.10 11.30
C ALA A 118 -13.18 8.65 10.99
N PRO A 119 -13.82 9.28 9.99
CA PRO A 119 -15.22 8.92 9.68
C PRO A 119 -15.40 7.45 9.31
N GLY A 120 -14.40 6.86 8.67
CA GLY A 120 -14.50 5.46 8.26
C GLY A 120 -14.48 4.48 9.41
N LEU A 121 -14.03 4.90 10.57
CA LEU A 121 -13.95 3.99 11.72
C LEU A 121 -15.33 3.53 12.15
N LYS A 122 -16.34 4.41 12.05
CA LYS A 122 -17.68 4.03 12.42
C LYS A 122 -18.18 2.84 11.59
N ARG A 123 -17.90 2.87 10.30
CA ARG A 123 -18.32 1.79 9.44
C ARG A 123 -17.68 0.46 9.84
N VAL A 124 -16.39 0.50 10.14
CA VAL A 124 -15.67 -0.70 10.57
C VAL A 124 -16.24 -1.23 11.88
N ASN A 125 -16.47 -0.34 12.82
CA ASN A 125 -17.03 -0.74 14.11
C ASN A 125 -18.45 -1.28 13.97
N ASP A 126 -19.26 -0.69 13.09
CA ASP A 126 -20.62 -1.15 12.85
C ASP A 126 -20.65 -2.57 12.32
N LEU A 127 -19.59 -2.99 11.63
CA LEU A 127 -19.47 -4.34 11.15
C LEU A 127 -18.92 -5.30 12.21
N GLY A 128 -18.68 -4.80 13.41
CA GLY A 128 -18.12 -5.63 14.48
C GLY A 128 -16.63 -5.88 14.33
N LEU A 129 -15.93 -5.05 13.59
CA LEU A 129 -14.51 -5.24 13.33
C LEU A 129 -13.70 -4.17 14.04
N ASP A 130 -12.43 -4.49 14.26
CA ASP A 130 -11.47 -3.54 14.84
C ASP A 130 -10.61 -2.95 13.76
N ALA A 131 -10.12 -1.75 14.02
CA ALA A 131 -9.22 -1.08 13.09
C ALA A 131 -8.21 -0.24 13.85
N ILE A 132 -7.07 -0.04 13.21
CA ILE A 132 -6.07 0.88 13.68
C ILE A 132 -6.33 2.20 12.97
N VAL A 133 -6.28 3.30 13.72
CA VAL A 133 -6.48 4.64 13.14
C VAL A 133 -5.12 5.27 12.91
N PHE A 134 -4.91 5.76 11.71
CA PHE A 134 -3.64 6.37 11.33
C PHE A 134 -3.91 7.79 10.83
N PRO A 135 -3.79 8.80 11.70
CA PRO A 135 -3.93 10.19 11.26
C PRO A 135 -2.70 10.60 10.45
N ALA A 136 -2.93 11.07 9.26
CA ALA A 136 -1.81 11.46 8.41
C ALA A 136 -2.29 12.30 7.25
N PRO A 137 -1.47 13.23 6.76
CA PRO A 137 -1.77 13.91 5.50
C PRO A 137 -1.43 12.99 4.34
N GLY A 138 -1.75 13.43 3.13
CA GLY A 138 -1.44 12.66 1.95
C GLY A 138 -2.50 11.63 1.63
N THR A 139 -2.17 10.74 0.72
CA THR A 139 -3.12 9.74 0.25
C THR A 139 -2.95 8.43 1.04
N SER A 140 -3.97 7.58 0.92
CA SER A 140 -3.91 6.29 1.59
C SER A 140 -2.80 5.41 1.03
N GLU A 141 -2.50 5.53 -0.27
CA GLU A 141 -1.39 4.75 -0.81
C GLU A 141 -0.05 5.24 -0.27
N ASP A 142 0.06 6.56 0.01
CA ASP A 142 1.26 7.08 0.62
C ASP A 142 1.50 6.44 1.98
N ILE A 143 0.47 6.37 2.81
CA ILE A 143 0.67 5.79 4.14
C ILE A 143 0.86 4.28 4.09
N ALA A 144 0.27 3.61 3.11
CA ALA A 144 0.52 2.18 2.94
C ALA A 144 1.99 1.94 2.64
N MET A 145 2.56 2.74 1.75
CA MET A 145 3.98 2.62 1.44
C MET A 145 4.85 3.00 2.63
N LEU A 146 4.45 4.03 3.36
CA LEU A 146 5.22 4.47 4.51
C LEU A 146 5.28 3.39 5.57
N ILE A 147 4.15 2.74 5.84
CA ILE A 147 4.11 1.66 6.83
C ILE A 147 5.05 0.53 6.41
N ALA A 148 4.93 0.07 5.17
CA ALA A 148 5.77 -1.02 4.69
C ALA A 148 7.25 -0.66 4.78
N TYR A 149 7.57 0.58 4.44
CA TYR A 149 8.95 1.04 4.49
C TYR A 149 9.47 1.10 5.93
N GLU A 150 8.69 1.72 6.82
CA GLU A 150 9.12 1.88 8.21
C GLU A 150 9.26 0.56 8.93
N TYR A 151 8.45 -0.42 8.56
CA TYR A 151 8.52 -1.73 9.18
C TYR A 151 9.42 -2.69 8.42
N LYS A 152 10.31 -2.15 7.56
CA LYS A 152 11.45 -2.87 7.00
C LYS A 152 11.09 -3.94 5.98
N ALA A 153 10.09 -3.68 5.16
CA ALA A 153 9.80 -4.57 4.03
C ALA A 153 11.02 -4.70 3.14
N GLU A 154 11.23 -5.87 2.59
CA GLU A 154 12.37 -6.09 1.69
C GLU A 154 12.12 -5.48 0.32
N LEU A 155 10.90 -5.57 -0.18
CA LEU A 155 10.54 -5.04 -1.49
C LEU A 155 9.10 -4.60 -1.45
N ILE A 156 8.82 -3.42 -1.99
CA ILE A 156 7.47 -2.88 -2.07
C ILE A 156 7.11 -2.71 -3.53
N VAL A 157 6.03 -3.36 -3.95
CA VAL A 157 5.52 -3.26 -5.31
C VAL A 157 4.14 -2.63 -5.23
N ALA A 158 3.88 -1.64 -6.06
CA ALA A 158 2.59 -0.96 -6.06
C ALA A 158 1.94 -1.04 -7.43
N LEU A 159 0.67 -1.36 -7.46
CA LEU A 159 -0.11 -1.47 -8.68
C LEU A 159 -1.31 -0.55 -8.65
N GLY A 160 -1.70 -0.07 -9.81
CA GLY A 160 -2.90 0.74 -9.94
C GLY A 160 -2.72 2.16 -9.48
N THR A 161 -1.54 2.52 -9.01
CA THR A 161 -1.26 3.90 -8.66
C THR A 161 -1.08 4.69 -9.93
N HIS A 162 -0.89 5.99 -9.78
CA HIS A 162 -0.56 6.79 -10.94
C HIS A 162 0.67 6.22 -11.59
N SER A 163 0.74 6.39 -12.88
CA SER A 163 1.80 5.85 -13.70
C SER A 163 3.19 6.10 -13.14
N ASN A 164 3.32 7.05 -12.25
CA ASN A 164 4.64 7.47 -11.78
C ASN A 164 5.45 6.36 -11.14
N MET A 165 4.82 5.62 -10.22
CA MET A 165 5.58 4.57 -9.54
C MET A 165 5.84 3.39 -10.48
N ILE A 166 4.83 2.99 -11.24
CA ILE A 166 4.99 1.90 -12.19
C ILE A 166 6.02 2.28 -13.24
N ASP A 167 5.94 3.51 -13.75
CA ASP A 167 6.90 3.98 -14.73
C ASP A 167 8.30 3.98 -14.17
N PHE A 168 8.44 4.41 -12.92
CA PHE A 168 9.75 4.41 -12.29
C PHE A 168 10.33 3.00 -12.20
N LEU A 169 9.51 2.05 -11.78
CA LEU A 169 9.95 0.66 -11.68
C LEU A 169 10.37 0.13 -13.04
N GLU A 170 9.58 0.43 -14.06
CA GLU A 170 9.91 -0.01 -15.39
C GLU A 170 11.18 0.64 -15.90
N LYS A 171 11.36 1.92 -15.63
CA LYS A 171 12.57 2.62 -16.03
C LYS A 171 13.79 2.06 -15.32
N GLY A 172 13.64 1.79 -14.03
CA GLY A 172 14.72 1.19 -13.28
C GLY A 172 15.09 -0.17 -13.84
N ARG A 173 14.08 -0.96 -14.16
CA ARG A 173 14.31 -2.28 -14.75
C ARG A 173 14.90 -2.15 -16.14
N LYS A 174 14.43 -1.18 -16.90
CA LYS A 174 15.01 -0.92 -18.21
C LYS A 174 16.47 -0.56 -18.12
N GLY A 175 16.78 0.31 -17.13
CA GLY A 175 18.16 0.66 -16.90
C GLY A 175 19.01 -0.55 -16.63
N MET A 176 18.45 -1.51 -15.91
CA MET A 176 19.14 -2.76 -15.67
C MET A 176 19.05 -3.68 -16.88
N ALA A 177 17.86 -3.71 -17.50
CA ALA A 177 17.65 -4.60 -18.63
C ALA A 177 18.40 -4.17 -19.86
N SER A 178 18.61 -2.88 -20.02
CA SER A 178 19.37 -2.41 -21.16
C SER A 178 20.82 -2.86 -21.07
N THR A 179 21.20 -3.38 -19.93
CA THR A 179 22.52 -3.98 -19.79
C THR A 179 22.47 -5.45 -20.16
N GLU A 180 21.31 -5.96 -20.39
CA GLU A 180 21.17 -7.31 -20.83
C GLU A 180 21.43 -7.38 -22.31
#